data_0031bad219f030adc6c2c60e2fb97e1b
#
_entry.id   0031bad219f030adc6c2c60e2fb97e1b
#
_cell.length_a   1.000
_cell.length_b   1.000
_cell.length_c   1.000
_cell.angle_alpha   90.00
_cell.angle_beta   90.00
_cell.angle_gamma   90.00
#
_symmetry.space_group_name_H-M   'P 1'
#
loop_
_entity.id
_entity.type
_entity.pdbx_description
1 polymer ?
#
loop_
_entity_poly.entity_id
_entity_poly.type
_entity_poly.pdbx_seq_one_letter_code
_entity_poly.pdbx_strand_id
1 'polypeptide(L)'
;MSIFDQPHVFIVFIGGAGGNFISGVVNELLHSTLTPINISNTGSSHTVLRDKSKGTDFLSFGTVTEEHELFESQEKRELFYLEHIKNTYSSTNSKPEVVWTHDFSNIPLYRKYFKNSKILVITTFTVNEHLTSLFMLATKAVLDKNCLIPMTTEMWSIFTNQWIVKCTDMLNSFMSRDETNKIMSDYYNNEYRDILLYATVTMFLNKSQMLPYVDEAPEKELLLDYTMDIDDDCIILPYRYLADNNVDLLIEKLSEVLAKTLNEDEINYVKTSFNQYRSAQSESILSNPAEYYKELRRKILNN
;
A
#
# COMPACT_ATOMS: atom_id res chain seq x y z
N MET A 1 0.32 11.80 29.78
CA MET A 1 1.37 11.69 28.74
C MET A 1 0.76 12.26 27.47
N SER A 2 1.45 13.17 26.78
CA SER A 2 0.94 13.71 25.50
C SER A 2 0.87 12.60 24.46
N ILE A 3 -0.05 12.69 23.49
CA ILE A 3 -0.10 11.77 22.36
C ILE A 3 1.23 11.74 21.58
N PHE A 4 1.94 12.85 21.53
CA PHE A 4 3.25 12.97 20.88
C PHE A 4 4.38 12.26 21.62
N ASP A 5 4.20 11.91 22.91
CA ASP A 5 5.19 11.20 23.73
C ASP A 5 4.96 9.68 23.75
N GLN A 6 3.89 9.20 23.12
CA GLN A 6 3.59 7.77 23.02
C GLN A 6 4.52 7.09 22.02
N PRO A 7 4.89 5.83 22.23
CA PRO A 7 5.73 5.08 21.31
C PRO A 7 4.89 4.50 20.13
N HIS A 8 4.36 5.36 19.26
CA HIS A 8 3.63 4.93 18.07
C HIS A 8 4.53 4.21 17.07
N VAL A 9 3.92 3.43 16.18
CA VAL A 9 4.58 2.83 15.02
C VAL A 9 3.96 3.42 13.76
N PHE A 10 4.77 4.11 12.98
CA PHE A 10 4.38 4.66 11.68
C PHE A 10 4.82 3.71 10.58
N ILE A 11 3.89 3.32 9.70
CA ILE A 11 4.14 2.45 8.57
C ILE A 11 3.89 3.25 7.29
N VAL A 12 4.97 3.55 6.59
CA VAL A 12 4.96 4.33 5.35
C VAL A 12 5.21 3.37 4.19
N PHE A 13 4.33 3.35 3.19
CA PHE A 13 4.43 2.37 2.12
C PHE A 13 3.82 2.83 0.81
N ILE A 14 4.36 2.32 -0.31
CA ILE A 14 3.76 2.52 -1.62
C ILE A 14 2.50 1.65 -1.79
N GLY A 15 1.54 2.11 -2.60
CA GLY A 15 0.33 1.35 -2.88
C GLY A 15 0.64 -0.06 -3.42
N GLY A 16 -0.01 -1.08 -2.87
CA GLY A 16 0.19 -2.48 -3.26
C GLY A 16 1.34 -3.20 -2.56
N ALA A 17 2.19 -2.51 -1.79
CA ALA A 17 3.35 -3.12 -1.12
C ALA A 17 3.02 -3.86 0.20
N GLY A 18 1.77 -4.24 0.43
CA GLY A 18 1.41 -5.02 1.62
C GLY A 18 1.41 -4.26 2.95
N GLY A 19 1.49 -2.92 2.92
CA GLY A 19 1.58 -2.10 4.13
C GLY A 19 0.40 -2.27 5.07
N ASN A 20 -0.80 -2.45 4.55
CA ASN A 20 -1.99 -2.71 5.37
C ASN A 20 -1.91 -4.07 6.09
N PHE A 21 -1.35 -5.09 5.42
CA PHE A 21 -1.08 -6.39 6.06
C PHE A 21 -0.09 -6.22 7.21
N ILE A 22 1.03 -5.55 6.96
CA ILE A 22 2.05 -5.28 7.99
C ILE A 22 1.46 -4.43 9.13
N SER A 23 0.64 -3.43 8.83
CA SER A 23 -0.04 -2.62 9.87
C SER A 23 -0.92 -3.47 10.77
N GLY A 24 -1.66 -4.42 10.21
CA GLY A 24 -2.45 -5.38 10.99
C GLY A 24 -1.57 -6.26 11.88
N VAL A 25 -0.48 -6.84 11.35
CA VAL A 25 0.46 -7.66 12.12
C VAL A 25 1.09 -6.85 13.25
N VAL A 26 1.59 -5.65 12.96
CA VAL A 26 2.21 -4.77 13.97
C VAL A 26 1.22 -4.41 15.08
N ASN A 27 -0.03 -4.10 14.71
CA ASN A 27 -1.06 -3.78 15.70
C ASN A 27 -1.35 -4.95 16.65
N GLU A 28 -1.49 -6.16 16.13
CA GLU A 28 -1.70 -7.35 16.96
C GLU A 28 -0.51 -7.62 17.90
N LEU A 29 0.71 -7.47 17.39
CA LEU A 29 1.93 -7.63 18.18
C LEU A 29 2.11 -6.52 19.23
N LEU A 30 1.74 -5.29 18.91
CA LEU A 30 1.83 -4.14 19.81
C LEU A 30 0.88 -4.29 21.00
N HIS A 31 -0.30 -4.83 20.77
CA HIS A 31 -1.34 -5.04 21.78
C HIS A 31 -1.38 -6.46 22.36
N SER A 32 -0.52 -7.36 21.89
CA SER A 32 -0.44 -8.77 22.31
C SER A 32 -1.77 -9.52 22.20
N THR A 33 -2.58 -9.18 21.21
CA THR A 33 -3.90 -9.79 20.99
C THR A 33 -3.84 -11.03 20.11
N LEU A 34 -2.87 -11.10 19.18
CA LEU A 34 -2.58 -12.20 18.26
C LEU A 34 -3.83 -12.76 17.54
N THR A 35 -4.79 -11.89 17.27
CA THR A 35 -6.02 -12.28 16.56
C THR A 35 -5.70 -12.57 15.10
N PRO A 36 -6.16 -13.70 14.52
CA PRO A 36 -5.91 -14.01 13.12
C PRO A 36 -6.34 -12.87 12.19
N ILE A 37 -5.44 -12.50 11.28
CA ILE A 37 -5.73 -11.48 10.28
C ILE A 37 -6.62 -12.09 9.21
N ASN A 38 -7.80 -11.51 9.00
CA ASN A 38 -8.68 -11.93 7.91
C ASN A 38 -8.17 -11.31 6.60
N ILE A 39 -7.43 -12.10 5.84
CA ILE A 39 -6.96 -11.73 4.50
C ILE A 39 -7.98 -12.27 3.50
N SER A 40 -8.53 -11.39 2.65
CA SER A 40 -9.45 -11.84 1.60
C SER A 40 -8.74 -12.76 0.60
N ASN A 41 -9.49 -13.61 -0.08
CA ASN A 41 -8.99 -14.52 -1.11
C ASN A 41 -8.30 -13.81 -2.30
N THR A 42 -8.37 -12.49 -2.36
CA THR A 42 -7.72 -11.66 -3.37
C THR A 42 -6.31 -11.19 -2.97
N GLY A 43 -5.84 -11.55 -1.77
CA GLY A 43 -4.57 -11.05 -1.22
C GLY A 43 -4.60 -9.57 -0.84
N SER A 44 -5.77 -8.93 -0.93
CA SER A 44 -5.92 -7.54 -0.58
C SER A 44 -5.82 -7.34 0.93
N SER A 45 -4.79 -6.66 1.37
CA SER A 45 -4.60 -6.26 2.76
C SER A 45 -5.56 -5.17 3.25
N HIS A 46 -6.36 -4.57 2.37
CA HIS A 46 -7.32 -3.53 2.76
C HIS A 46 -8.47 -4.05 3.65
N THR A 47 -8.77 -5.34 3.60
CA THR A 47 -9.74 -5.95 4.52
C THR A 47 -9.28 -5.89 5.97
N VAL A 48 -7.98 -5.89 6.20
CA VAL A 48 -7.38 -5.79 7.54
C VAL A 48 -7.73 -4.44 8.20
N LEU A 49 -7.79 -3.37 7.42
CA LEU A 49 -8.07 -2.02 7.93
C LEU A 49 -9.56 -1.69 8.06
N ARG A 50 -10.46 -2.60 7.70
CA ARG A 50 -11.90 -2.43 7.95
C ARG A 50 -12.22 -2.43 9.43
N ASP A 51 -11.43 -3.13 10.21
CA ASP A 51 -11.49 -3.06 11.65
C ASP A 51 -10.64 -1.87 12.10
N LYS A 52 -11.30 -0.79 12.53
CA LYS A 52 -10.63 0.42 13.04
C LYS A 52 -9.68 0.15 14.22
N SER A 53 -9.79 -1.04 14.84
CA SER A 53 -8.85 -1.50 15.86
C SER A 53 -7.47 -1.90 15.30
N LYS A 54 -7.34 -2.05 13.98
CA LYS A 54 -6.12 -2.55 13.33
C LYS A 54 -5.16 -1.46 12.82
N GLY A 55 -5.42 -0.23 13.13
CA GLY A 55 -4.59 0.92 12.76
C GLY A 55 -5.42 2.17 12.57
N THR A 56 -4.76 3.30 12.53
CA THR A 56 -5.40 4.61 12.39
C THR A 56 -4.68 5.49 11.38
N ASP A 57 -5.43 6.36 10.73
CA ASP A 57 -4.94 7.48 9.93
C ASP A 57 -5.05 8.83 10.69
N PHE A 58 -5.64 8.84 11.88
CA PHE A 58 -5.87 10.08 12.66
C PHE A 58 -4.59 10.83 13.04
N LEU A 59 -3.45 10.14 13.08
CA LEU A 59 -2.14 10.76 13.35
C LEU A 59 -1.40 11.09 12.05
N SER A 60 -2.04 10.96 10.89
CA SER A 60 -1.48 11.34 9.61
C SER A 60 -1.52 12.86 9.42
N PHE A 61 -0.51 13.40 8.71
CA PHE A 61 -0.50 14.79 8.26
C PHE A 61 -1.16 14.95 6.87
N GLY A 62 -2.00 14.00 6.47
CA GLY A 62 -2.67 13.96 5.17
C GLY A 62 -1.72 13.58 4.02
N THR A 63 -2.22 13.65 2.79
CA THR A 63 -1.42 13.42 1.59
C THR A 63 -1.09 14.73 0.88
N VAL A 64 0.16 14.91 0.50
CA VAL A 64 0.61 16.14 -0.21
C VAL A 64 -0.11 16.31 -1.55
N THR A 65 -0.43 15.21 -2.22
CA THR A 65 -0.95 15.23 -3.58
C THR A 65 -2.40 15.68 -3.71
N GLU A 66 -3.21 15.53 -2.66
CA GLU A 66 -4.65 15.86 -2.70
C GLU A 66 -4.97 17.20 -2.02
N GLU A 67 -4.08 17.70 -1.19
CA GLU A 67 -4.34 18.83 -0.29
C GLU A 67 -3.50 20.07 -0.58
N HIS A 68 -2.54 20.01 -1.52
CA HIS A 68 -1.76 21.20 -1.91
C HIS A 68 -2.64 22.36 -2.39
N GLU A 69 -3.80 22.04 -2.96
CA GLU A 69 -4.77 23.06 -3.42
C GLU A 69 -5.57 23.67 -2.25
N LEU A 70 -5.65 22.99 -1.10
CA LEU A 70 -6.43 23.43 0.07
C LEU A 70 -5.63 24.30 1.05
N PHE A 71 -4.31 24.16 1.04
CA PHE A 71 -3.43 24.90 1.96
C PHE A 71 -2.48 25.82 1.19
N GLU A 72 -2.43 27.09 1.58
CA GLU A 72 -1.55 28.10 0.96
C GLU A 72 -0.05 27.83 1.20
N SER A 73 0.29 26.98 2.19
CA SER A 73 1.66 26.57 2.49
C SER A 73 1.69 25.25 3.28
N GLN A 74 2.85 24.55 3.20
CA GLN A 74 3.11 23.37 4.00
C GLN A 74 3.00 23.64 5.51
N GLU A 75 3.43 24.82 5.97
CA GLU A 75 3.34 25.23 7.36
C GLU A 75 1.89 25.33 7.85
N LYS A 76 0.99 25.91 7.05
CA LYS A 76 -0.44 25.99 7.38
C LYS A 76 -1.08 24.59 7.43
N ARG A 77 -0.71 23.71 6.50
CA ARG A 77 -1.14 22.31 6.51
C ARG A 77 -0.68 21.60 7.79
N GLU A 78 0.61 21.72 8.12
CA GLU A 78 1.20 21.13 9.31
C GLU A 78 0.47 21.59 10.60
N LEU A 79 0.24 22.89 10.75
CA LEU A 79 -0.48 23.46 11.89
C LEU A 79 -1.92 22.95 11.98
N PHE A 80 -2.62 22.85 10.86
CA PHE A 80 -3.99 22.33 10.81
C PHE A 80 -4.06 20.89 11.33
N TYR A 81 -3.20 20.00 10.85
CA TYR A 81 -3.19 18.60 11.30
C TYR A 81 -2.73 18.45 12.75
N LEU A 82 -1.76 19.24 13.20
CA LEU A 82 -1.35 19.24 14.60
C LEU A 82 -2.51 19.63 15.54
N GLU A 83 -3.28 20.63 15.16
CA GLU A 83 -4.45 21.04 15.91
C GLU A 83 -5.53 19.95 15.89
N HIS A 84 -5.77 19.34 14.74
CA HIS A 84 -6.69 18.22 14.61
C HIS A 84 -6.29 17.03 15.50
N ILE A 85 -5.02 16.61 15.46
CA ILE A 85 -4.48 15.55 16.31
C ILE A 85 -4.67 15.89 17.79
N LYS A 86 -4.31 17.10 18.22
CA LYS A 86 -4.46 17.55 19.61
C LYS A 86 -5.92 17.51 20.05
N ASN A 87 -6.84 18.00 19.23
CA ASN A 87 -8.26 18.06 19.55
C ASN A 87 -8.91 16.68 19.61
N THR A 88 -8.51 15.80 18.69
CA THR A 88 -9.05 14.44 18.63
C THR A 88 -8.57 13.58 19.81
N TYR A 89 -7.32 13.72 20.22
CA TYR A 89 -6.69 12.88 21.25
C TYR A 89 -6.61 13.50 22.64
N SER A 90 -7.01 14.75 22.80
CA SER A 90 -7.04 15.40 24.10
C SER A 90 -8.04 14.79 25.09
N SER A 91 -9.02 14.03 24.58
CA SER A 91 -10.13 13.44 25.37
C SER A 91 -10.03 11.93 25.58
N THR A 92 -9.04 11.25 24.98
CA THR A 92 -8.92 9.79 25.02
C THR A 92 -7.68 9.36 25.80
N ASN A 93 -7.81 8.24 26.55
CA ASN A 93 -6.64 7.56 27.13
C ASN A 93 -5.75 7.10 25.99
N SER A 94 -4.70 7.85 25.70
CA SER A 94 -3.78 7.59 24.59
C SER A 94 -3.04 6.29 24.80
N LYS A 95 -3.32 5.32 23.96
CA LYS A 95 -2.51 4.10 23.82
C LYS A 95 -1.54 4.28 22.64
N PRO A 96 -0.44 3.54 22.61
CA PRO A 96 0.36 3.43 21.39
C PRO A 96 -0.52 3.00 20.21
N GLU A 97 -0.33 3.62 19.06
CA GLU A 97 -1.12 3.37 17.87
C GLU A 97 -0.21 2.95 16.71
N VAL A 98 -0.75 2.12 15.83
CA VAL A 98 -0.16 1.86 14.53
C VAL A 98 -0.77 2.82 13.53
N VAL A 99 0.07 3.63 12.90
CA VAL A 99 -0.34 4.64 11.92
C VAL A 99 0.21 4.24 10.56
N TRP A 100 -0.61 4.31 9.53
CA TRP A 100 -0.19 3.98 8.18
C TRP A 100 -0.47 5.13 7.21
N THR A 101 0.43 5.29 6.24
CA THR A 101 0.30 6.30 5.19
C THR A 101 0.98 5.87 3.89
N HIS A 102 0.52 6.42 2.78
CA HIS A 102 1.17 6.32 1.48
C HIS A 102 2.05 7.55 1.16
N ASP A 103 2.09 8.52 2.06
CA ASP A 103 2.79 9.76 1.85
C ASP A 103 4.11 9.80 2.63
N PHE A 104 5.21 9.66 1.90
CA PHE A 104 6.58 9.68 2.43
C PHE A 104 6.96 11.06 2.97
N SER A 105 6.36 12.15 2.47
CA SER A 105 6.60 13.50 2.96
C SER A 105 6.18 13.71 4.41
N ASN A 106 5.44 12.76 5.00
CA ASN A 106 5.08 12.77 6.41
C ASN A 106 6.24 12.29 7.33
N ILE A 107 7.26 11.62 6.79
CA ILE A 107 8.39 11.09 7.59
C ILE A 107 9.07 12.20 8.41
N PRO A 108 9.48 13.34 7.83
CA PRO A 108 10.05 14.44 8.60
C PRO A 108 9.12 14.97 9.70
N LEU A 109 7.81 15.00 9.45
CA LEU A 109 6.81 15.46 10.43
C LEU A 109 6.66 14.47 11.57
N TYR A 110 6.65 13.16 11.29
CA TYR A 110 6.64 12.15 12.34
C TYR A 110 7.89 12.26 13.22
N ARG A 111 9.07 12.44 12.65
CA ARG A 111 10.32 12.68 13.40
C ARG A 111 10.26 13.94 14.27
N LYS A 112 9.72 15.01 13.72
CA LYS A 112 9.60 16.30 14.42
C LYS A 112 8.71 16.23 15.66
N TYR A 113 7.57 15.56 15.55
CA TYR A 113 6.52 15.62 16.57
C TYR A 113 6.38 14.36 17.43
N PHE A 114 6.74 13.18 16.94
CA PHE A 114 6.58 11.89 17.63
C PHE A 114 7.92 11.24 17.95
N LYS A 115 8.71 11.90 18.79
CA LYS A 115 10.12 11.57 19.04
C LYS A 115 10.37 10.16 19.60
N ASN A 116 9.39 9.55 20.27
CA ASN A 116 9.51 8.20 20.86
C ASN A 116 9.00 7.11 19.91
N SER A 117 8.60 7.47 18.70
CA SER A 117 7.99 6.54 17.76
C SER A 117 9.01 5.95 16.79
N LYS A 118 8.66 4.80 16.21
CA LYS A 118 9.42 4.13 15.16
C LYS A 118 8.74 4.28 13.83
N ILE A 119 9.53 4.36 12.76
CA ILE A 119 9.04 4.48 11.39
C ILE A 119 9.53 3.27 10.60
N LEU A 120 8.57 2.45 10.13
CA LEU A 120 8.81 1.35 9.21
C LEU A 120 8.44 1.79 7.81
N VAL A 121 9.38 1.70 6.89
CA VAL A 121 9.19 2.05 5.48
C VAL A 121 9.16 0.78 4.65
N ILE A 122 8.07 0.57 3.89
CA ILE A 122 7.97 -0.52 2.94
C ILE A 122 8.04 0.08 1.53
N THR A 123 9.11 -0.22 0.83
CA THR A 123 9.38 0.36 -0.49
C THR A 123 9.91 -0.67 -1.48
N THR A 124 9.87 -0.33 -2.76
CA THR A 124 10.44 -1.13 -3.85
C THR A 124 11.74 -0.48 -4.32
N PHE A 125 12.73 -1.30 -4.62
CA PHE A 125 14.04 -0.85 -5.08
C PHE A 125 14.31 -1.16 -6.55
N THR A 126 13.53 -2.05 -7.18
CA THR A 126 13.69 -2.40 -8.59
C THR A 126 12.40 -2.21 -9.38
N VAL A 127 12.52 -2.16 -10.71
CA VAL A 127 11.35 -2.13 -11.61
C VAL A 127 10.46 -3.35 -11.38
N ASN A 128 11.04 -4.53 -11.21
CA ASN A 128 10.30 -5.76 -10.92
C ASN A 128 9.51 -5.68 -9.61
N GLU A 129 10.13 -5.21 -8.53
CA GLU A 129 9.43 -5.03 -7.25
C GLU A 129 8.27 -4.04 -7.38
N HIS A 130 8.52 -2.91 -8.07
CA HIS A 130 7.49 -1.91 -8.31
C HIS A 130 6.35 -2.47 -9.16
N LEU A 131 6.68 -3.21 -10.21
CA LEU A 131 5.69 -3.86 -11.08
C LEU A 131 4.83 -4.87 -10.30
N THR A 132 5.43 -5.65 -9.41
CA THR A 132 4.69 -6.55 -8.50
C THR A 132 3.69 -5.76 -7.65
N SER A 133 4.12 -4.65 -7.04
CA SER A 133 3.24 -3.82 -6.23
C SER A 133 2.09 -3.21 -7.06
N LEU A 134 2.36 -2.81 -8.30
CA LEU A 134 1.32 -2.32 -9.23
C LEU A 134 0.31 -3.42 -9.61
N PHE A 135 0.77 -4.65 -9.83
CA PHE A 135 -0.15 -5.77 -10.05
C PHE A 135 -1.02 -6.05 -8.83
N MET A 136 -0.45 -5.99 -7.62
CA MET A 136 -1.22 -6.14 -6.38
C MET A 136 -2.27 -5.03 -6.24
N LEU A 137 -1.91 -3.78 -6.54
CA LEU A 137 -2.81 -2.65 -6.53
C LEU A 137 -3.91 -2.79 -7.59
N ALA A 138 -3.54 -3.15 -8.82
CA ALA A 138 -4.46 -3.32 -9.95
C ALA A 138 -5.44 -4.49 -9.71
N THR A 139 -4.95 -5.62 -9.23
CA THR A 139 -5.78 -6.77 -8.86
C THR A 139 -6.86 -6.36 -7.87
N LYS A 140 -6.49 -5.56 -6.87
CA LYS A 140 -7.42 -5.02 -5.91
C LYS A 140 -8.44 -4.08 -6.54
N ALA A 141 -7.99 -3.13 -7.37
CA ALA A 141 -8.87 -2.14 -7.98
C ALA A 141 -9.87 -2.76 -8.96
N VAL A 142 -9.43 -3.82 -9.66
CA VAL A 142 -10.20 -4.44 -10.77
C VAL A 142 -11.06 -5.62 -10.30
N LEU A 143 -10.58 -6.41 -9.34
CA LEU A 143 -11.13 -7.74 -9.10
C LEU A 143 -11.85 -7.90 -7.76
N ASP A 144 -11.65 -7.02 -6.83
CA ASP A 144 -12.20 -7.17 -5.49
C ASP A 144 -13.45 -6.33 -5.29
N LYS A 145 -14.60 -6.89 -5.68
CA LYS A 145 -15.92 -6.29 -5.35
C LYS A 145 -16.08 -6.01 -3.85
N ASN A 146 -15.35 -6.71 -3.01
CA ASN A 146 -15.40 -6.59 -1.55
C ASN A 146 -14.31 -5.69 -0.98
N CYS A 147 -13.30 -5.33 -1.77
CA CYS A 147 -12.26 -4.39 -1.38
C CYS A 147 -12.76 -2.95 -1.23
N LEU A 148 -13.97 -2.72 -1.69
CA LEU A 148 -14.67 -1.46 -1.86
C LEU A 148 -15.34 -0.97 -0.58
N ILE A 149 -14.77 -1.15 0.60
CA ILE A 149 -15.46 -0.87 1.84
C ILE A 149 -14.54 -0.31 2.91
N PRO A 150 -15.05 0.50 3.76
CA PRO A 150 -15.91 1.64 3.66
C PRO A 150 -15.13 2.94 3.72
N MET A 151 -14.54 3.34 2.63
CA MET A 151 -14.48 4.78 2.38
C MET A 151 -15.93 5.27 2.44
N THR A 152 -16.19 6.48 2.87
CA THR A 152 -17.53 7.05 2.73
C THR A 152 -17.95 6.82 1.30
N THR A 153 -19.20 6.51 1.05
CA THR A 153 -19.73 6.20 -0.29
C THR A 153 -19.31 7.27 -1.31
N GLU A 154 -19.08 8.46 -0.86
CA GLU A 154 -18.67 9.64 -1.63
C GLU A 154 -17.20 9.57 -2.05
N MET A 155 -16.24 9.29 -1.15
CA MET A 155 -14.83 9.12 -1.49
C MET A 155 -14.60 7.91 -2.41
N TRP A 156 -15.36 6.87 -2.22
CA TRP A 156 -15.32 5.70 -3.08
C TRP A 156 -15.82 6.02 -4.49
N SER A 157 -16.91 6.76 -4.63
CA SER A 157 -17.45 7.14 -5.93
C SER A 157 -16.45 8.00 -6.72
N ILE A 158 -15.73 8.90 -6.06
CA ILE A 158 -14.69 9.74 -6.67
C ILE A 158 -13.52 8.88 -7.18
N PHE A 159 -13.00 7.98 -6.34
CA PHE A 159 -11.89 7.11 -6.73
C PHE A 159 -12.27 6.17 -7.88
N THR A 160 -13.43 5.53 -7.80
CA THR A 160 -13.94 4.64 -8.86
C THR A 160 -14.15 5.39 -10.16
N ASN A 161 -14.73 6.57 -10.12
CA ASN A 161 -14.95 7.39 -11.32
C ASN A 161 -13.61 7.80 -11.95
N GLN A 162 -12.63 8.23 -11.18
CA GLN A 162 -11.30 8.57 -11.69
C GLN A 162 -10.59 7.36 -12.31
N TRP A 163 -10.68 6.19 -11.66
CA TRP A 163 -10.11 4.96 -12.21
C TRP A 163 -10.82 4.56 -13.52
N ILE A 164 -12.16 4.58 -13.55
CA ILE A 164 -12.97 4.25 -14.74
C ILE A 164 -12.56 5.15 -15.91
N VAL A 165 -12.48 6.46 -15.71
CA VAL A 165 -12.08 7.40 -16.76
C VAL A 165 -10.69 7.06 -17.30
N LYS A 166 -9.69 6.95 -16.43
CA LYS A 166 -8.31 6.67 -16.82
C LYS A 166 -8.13 5.30 -17.47
N CYS A 167 -8.84 4.28 -16.98
CA CYS A 167 -8.84 2.95 -17.56
C CYS A 167 -9.51 2.95 -18.94
N THR A 168 -10.61 3.67 -19.10
CA THR A 168 -11.28 3.87 -20.38
C THR A 168 -10.35 4.52 -21.40
N ASP A 169 -9.65 5.57 -21.03
CA ASP A 169 -8.69 6.26 -21.90
C ASP A 169 -7.55 5.32 -22.31
N MET A 170 -7.05 4.51 -21.37
CA MET A 170 -6.01 3.52 -21.66
C MET A 170 -6.51 2.45 -22.61
N LEU A 171 -7.71 1.90 -22.41
CA LEU A 171 -8.31 0.92 -23.30
C LEU A 171 -8.51 1.48 -24.72
N ASN A 172 -9.01 2.70 -24.84
CA ASN A 172 -9.19 3.38 -26.13
C ASN A 172 -7.88 3.62 -26.89
N SER A 173 -6.71 3.53 -26.22
CA SER A 173 -5.42 3.67 -26.89
C SER A 173 -5.01 2.44 -27.68
N PHE A 174 -5.61 1.28 -27.47
CA PHE A 174 -5.26 0.03 -28.13
C PHE A 174 -6.43 -0.86 -28.59
N MET A 175 -7.68 -0.43 -28.35
CA MET A 175 -8.86 -1.14 -28.85
C MET A 175 -9.95 -0.15 -29.32
N SER A 176 -10.97 -0.66 -29.98
CA SER A 176 -12.07 0.16 -30.47
C SER A 176 -12.91 0.70 -29.29
N ARG A 177 -13.58 1.83 -29.53
CA ARG A 177 -14.48 2.45 -28.55
C ARG A 177 -15.65 1.53 -28.17
N ASP A 178 -16.15 0.73 -29.10
CA ASP A 178 -17.26 -0.19 -28.84
C ASP A 178 -16.81 -1.34 -27.92
N GLU A 179 -15.64 -1.89 -28.15
CA GLU A 179 -15.03 -2.91 -27.27
C GLU A 179 -14.75 -2.33 -25.88
N THR A 180 -14.16 -1.13 -25.82
CA THR A 180 -13.94 -0.43 -24.55
C THR A 180 -15.25 -0.25 -23.77
N ASN A 181 -16.31 0.24 -24.44
CA ASN A 181 -17.62 0.43 -23.81
C ASN A 181 -18.20 -0.90 -23.31
N LYS A 182 -18.06 -1.99 -24.07
CA LYS A 182 -18.50 -3.32 -23.66
C LYS A 182 -17.78 -3.77 -22.39
N ILE A 183 -16.44 -3.65 -22.35
CA ILE A 183 -15.62 -4.03 -21.18
C ILE A 183 -16.00 -3.17 -19.98
N MET A 184 -16.08 -1.87 -20.13
CA MET A 184 -16.35 -0.95 -19.03
C MET A 184 -17.79 -1.02 -18.52
N SER A 185 -18.76 -1.45 -19.34
CA SER A 185 -20.13 -1.68 -18.89
C SER A 185 -20.28 -2.90 -17.98
N ASP A 186 -19.36 -3.84 -18.07
CA ASP A 186 -19.32 -5.06 -17.27
C ASP A 186 -17.90 -5.40 -16.78
N TYR A 187 -17.23 -4.39 -16.21
CA TYR A 187 -15.82 -4.52 -15.78
C TYR A 187 -15.60 -5.53 -14.63
N TYR A 188 -16.66 -6.05 -14.02
CA TYR A 188 -16.58 -7.15 -13.06
C TYR A 188 -16.60 -8.54 -13.69
N ASN A 189 -16.75 -8.63 -15.02
CA ASN A 189 -16.73 -9.90 -15.73
C ASN A 189 -15.30 -10.46 -15.76
N ASN A 190 -15.16 -11.70 -15.29
CA ASN A 190 -13.85 -12.37 -15.25
C ASN A 190 -13.20 -12.53 -16.64
N GLU A 191 -13.98 -12.52 -17.73
CA GLU A 191 -13.46 -12.57 -19.09
C GLU A 191 -12.59 -11.33 -19.42
N TYR A 192 -12.89 -10.18 -18.80
CA TYR A 192 -12.15 -8.92 -19.02
C TYR A 192 -11.02 -8.69 -18.03
N ARG A 193 -10.83 -9.62 -17.10
CA ARG A 193 -9.84 -9.52 -16.02
C ARG A 193 -8.44 -9.16 -16.52
N ASP A 194 -7.93 -9.94 -17.47
CA ASP A 194 -6.57 -9.77 -17.97
C ASP A 194 -6.41 -8.43 -18.70
N ILE A 195 -7.43 -8.03 -19.47
CA ILE A 195 -7.47 -6.76 -20.21
C ILE A 195 -7.43 -5.58 -19.23
N LEU A 196 -8.28 -5.61 -18.22
CA LEU A 196 -8.37 -4.55 -17.21
C LEU A 196 -7.11 -4.49 -16.35
N LEU A 197 -6.55 -5.64 -16.01
CA LEU A 197 -5.30 -5.73 -15.26
C LEU A 197 -4.15 -5.11 -16.06
N TYR A 198 -4.00 -5.48 -17.34
CA TYR A 198 -3.03 -4.89 -18.25
C TYR A 198 -3.19 -3.38 -18.40
N ALA A 199 -4.42 -2.91 -18.68
CA ALA A 199 -4.72 -1.49 -18.86
C ALA A 199 -4.37 -0.68 -17.59
N THR A 200 -4.75 -1.19 -16.41
CA THR A 200 -4.50 -0.52 -15.13
C THR A 200 -3.01 -0.46 -14.81
N VAL A 201 -2.27 -1.56 -14.95
CA VAL A 201 -0.83 -1.58 -14.71
C VAL A 201 -0.11 -0.67 -15.71
N THR A 202 -0.47 -0.73 -17.01
CA THR A 202 0.12 0.14 -18.05
C THR A 202 -0.10 1.62 -17.75
N MET A 203 -1.28 1.98 -17.29
CA MET A 203 -1.60 3.35 -16.87
C MET A 203 -0.66 3.86 -15.76
N PHE A 204 -0.41 3.03 -14.74
CA PHE A 204 0.52 3.38 -13.68
C PHE A 204 1.98 3.44 -14.15
N LEU A 205 2.41 2.49 -14.98
CA LEU A 205 3.76 2.49 -15.57
C LEU A 205 4.01 3.73 -16.44
N ASN A 206 3.01 4.16 -17.22
CA ASN A 206 3.09 5.39 -18.00
C ASN A 206 3.22 6.62 -17.10
N LYS A 207 2.40 6.70 -16.04
CA LYS A 207 2.46 7.81 -15.08
C LYS A 207 3.82 7.91 -14.41
N SER A 208 4.44 6.78 -14.07
CA SER A 208 5.76 6.72 -13.43
C SER A 208 6.92 6.73 -14.42
N GLN A 209 6.66 6.80 -15.73
CA GLN A 209 7.66 6.72 -16.80
C GLN A 209 8.52 5.44 -16.77
N MET A 210 7.99 4.35 -16.20
CA MET A 210 8.72 3.09 -16.02
C MET A 210 8.50 2.07 -17.14
N LEU A 211 7.52 2.31 -18.03
CA LEU A 211 7.17 1.36 -19.07
C LEU A 211 8.38 0.87 -19.94
N PRO A 212 9.32 1.72 -20.37
CA PRO A 212 10.49 1.26 -21.13
C PRO A 212 11.36 0.28 -20.35
N TYR A 213 11.50 0.48 -19.05
CA TYR A 213 12.38 -0.35 -18.22
C TYR A 213 11.84 -1.75 -17.96
N VAL A 214 10.51 -1.97 -18.08
CA VAL A 214 9.93 -3.32 -17.99
C VAL A 214 10.47 -4.25 -19.06
N ASP A 215 10.76 -3.72 -20.26
CA ASP A 215 11.31 -4.50 -21.38
C ASP A 215 12.82 -4.63 -21.31
N GLU A 216 13.50 -3.55 -20.98
CA GLU A 216 14.94 -3.39 -21.17
C GLU A 216 15.76 -3.73 -19.92
N ALA A 217 15.24 -3.42 -18.75
CA ALA A 217 16.00 -3.50 -17.50
C ALA A 217 15.10 -3.72 -16.28
N PRO A 218 14.39 -4.85 -16.15
CA PRO A 218 13.45 -5.08 -15.04
C PRO A 218 14.12 -5.09 -13.67
N GLU A 219 15.41 -5.43 -13.59
CA GLU A 219 16.20 -5.38 -12.35
C GLU A 219 16.87 -4.03 -12.09
N LYS A 220 16.59 -3.03 -12.93
CA LYS A 220 17.14 -1.70 -12.73
C LYS A 220 16.71 -1.15 -11.39
N GLU A 221 17.68 -0.65 -10.62
CA GLU A 221 17.41 0.08 -9.39
C GLU A 221 16.62 1.35 -9.67
N LEU A 222 15.61 1.55 -8.85
CA LEU A 222 14.76 2.74 -8.90
C LEU A 222 15.25 3.73 -7.85
N LEU A 223 15.73 4.88 -8.32
CA LEU A 223 15.86 6.07 -7.49
C LEU A 223 14.49 6.77 -7.51
N LEU A 224 13.62 6.40 -6.61
CA LEU A 224 12.30 7.00 -6.51
C LEU A 224 12.41 8.31 -5.72
N ASP A 225 11.79 9.38 -6.22
CA ASP A 225 11.88 10.72 -5.62
C ASP A 225 11.52 10.73 -4.13
N TYR A 226 10.59 9.86 -3.70
CA TYR A 226 10.19 9.76 -2.30
C TYR A 226 11.23 9.10 -1.38
N THR A 227 12.27 8.45 -1.93
CA THR A 227 13.36 7.90 -1.10
C THR A 227 14.23 8.99 -0.48
N MET A 228 14.14 10.22 -0.96
CA MET A 228 14.87 11.36 -0.40
C MET A 228 14.40 11.74 1.01
N ASP A 229 13.18 11.39 1.39
CA ASP A 229 12.64 11.64 2.73
C ASP A 229 12.95 10.51 3.73
N ILE A 230 13.53 9.41 3.25
CA ILE A 230 13.92 8.28 4.09
C ILE A 230 15.31 8.57 4.66
N ASP A 231 15.38 8.66 5.96
CA ASP A 231 16.62 8.86 6.72
C ASP A 231 17.17 7.55 7.30
N ASP A 232 18.40 7.59 7.82
CA ASP A 232 19.10 6.42 8.40
C ASP A 232 18.40 5.87 9.66
N ASP A 233 17.49 6.63 10.27
CA ASP A 233 16.73 6.20 11.44
C ASP A 233 15.44 5.46 11.08
N CYS A 234 15.06 5.41 9.80
CA CYS A 234 13.94 4.62 9.33
C CYS A 234 14.32 3.14 9.25
N ILE A 235 13.42 2.27 9.71
CA ILE A 235 13.54 0.83 9.54
C ILE A 235 12.99 0.50 8.16
N ILE A 236 13.85 -0.02 7.26
CA ILE A 236 13.46 -0.32 5.90
C ILE A 236 13.12 -1.80 5.78
N LEU A 237 11.93 -2.08 5.23
CA LEU A 237 11.50 -3.40 4.80
C LEU A 237 11.35 -3.38 3.27
N PRO A 238 12.35 -3.87 2.52
CA PRO A 238 12.24 -4.02 1.08
C PRO A 238 11.07 -4.94 0.70
N TYR A 239 10.26 -4.51 -0.26
CA TYR A 239 9.06 -5.25 -0.67
C TYR A 239 9.38 -6.69 -1.13
N ARG A 240 10.55 -6.90 -1.74
CA ARG A 240 11.01 -8.24 -2.17
C ARG A 240 10.92 -9.29 -1.06
N TYR A 241 11.11 -8.92 0.20
CA TYR A 241 11.03 -9.89 1.30
C TYR A 241 9.61 -10.39 1.55
N LEU A 242 8.61 -9.58 1.24
CA LEU A 242 7.22 -10.03 1.23
C LEU A 242 6.93 -10.87 -0.03
N ALA A 243 7.57 -10.55 -1.15
CA ALA A 243 7.44 -11.28 -2.41
C ALA A 243 8.23 -12.62 -2.40
N ASP A 244 9.45 -12.65 -1.85
CA ASP A 244 10.38 -13.79 -1.88
C ASP A 244 10.17 -14.83 -0.77
N ASN A 245 9.08 -14.75 -0.03
CA ASN A 245 8.78 -15.64 1.09
C ASN A 245 9.83 -15.63 2.22
N ASN A 246 10.45 -14.49 2.48
CA ASN A 246 11.46 -14.34 3.52
C ASN A 246 10.85 -13.89 4.86
N VAL A 247 10.17 -14.83 5.52
CA VAL A 247 9.49 -14.57 6.80
C VAL A 247 10.46 -14.27 7.95
N ASP A 248 11.66 -14.81 7.93
CA ASP A 248 12.63 -14.61 9.02
C ASP A 248 13.12 -13.17 9.05
N LEU A 249 13.36 -12.54 7.89
CA LEU A 249 13.71 -11.14 7.84
C LEU A 249 12.53 -10.24 8.22
N LEU A 250 11.30 -10.62 7.85
CA LEU A 250 10.11 -9.91 8.33
C LEU A 250 10.06 -9.92 9.86
N ILE A 251 10.31 -11.09 10.51
CA ILE A 251 10.35 -11.22 11.97
C ILE A 251 11.43 -10.32 12.57
N GLU A 252 12.61 -10.26 11.96
CA GLU A 252 13.70 -9.38 12.38
C GLU A 252 13.25 -7.91 12.34
N LYS A 253 12.69 -7.44 11.22
CA LYS A 253 12.23 -6.06 11.06
C LYS A 253 11.06 -5.71 11.98
N LEU A 254 10.16 -6.65 12.25
CA LEU A 254 9.09 -6.46 13.23
C LEU A 254 9.64 -6.36 14.66
N SER A 255 10.66 -7.15 15.01
CA SER A 255 11.33 -7.05 16.31
C SER A 255 12.03 -5.70 16.47
N GLU A 256 12.67 -5.20 15.41
CA GLU A 256 13.34 -3.91 15.39
C GLU A 256 12.36 -2.74 15.58
N VAL A 257 11.23 -2.72 14.83
CA VAL A 257 10.24 -1.65 14.91
C VAL A 257 9.49 -1.63 16.23
N LEU A 258 9.25 -2.82 16.82
CA LEU A 258 8.58 -2.96 18.12
C LEU A 258 9.57 -2.78 19.30
N ALA A 259 10.86 -2.66 19.02
CA ALA A 259 11.94 -2.60 20.02
C ALA A 259 11.86 -3.73 21.06
N LYS A 260 11.48 -4.94 20.63
CA LYS A 260 11.37 -6.13 21.48
C LYS A 260 11.76 -7.40 20.73
N THR A 261 12.24 -8.39 21.45
CA THR A 261 12.38 -9.75 20.92
C THR A 261 11.00 -10.41 20.92
N LEU A 262 10.56 -10.92 19.77
CA LEU A 262 9.30 -11.66 19.67
C LEU A 262 9.44 -13.02 20.35
N ASN A 263 8.43 -13.41 21.14
CA ASN A 263 8.34 -14.73 21.72
C ASN A 263 7.85 -15.78 20.69
N GLU A 264 7.81 -17.05 21.09
CA GLU A 264 7.45 -18.15 20.20
C GLU A 264 6.02 -18.02 19.64
N ASP A 265 5.05 -17.60 20.46
CA ASP A 265 3.67 -17.42 20.03
C ASP A 265 3.55 -16.28 19.01
N GLU A 266 4.25 -15.17 19.24
CA GLU A 266 4.30 -14.02 18.32
C GLU A 266 4.98 -14.40 17.00
N ILE A 267 6.07 -15.16 17.04
CA ILE A 267 6.74 -15.68 15.84
C ILE A 267 5.81 -16.60 15.05
N ASN A 268 5.13 -17.53 15.71
CA ASN A 268 4.19 -18.43 15.08
C ASN A 268 3.00 -17.67 14.47
N TYR A 269 2.52 -16.63 15.15
CA TYR A 269 1.49 -15.74 14.63
C TYR A 269 1.95 -15.03 13.34
N VAL A 270 3.16 -14.44 13.33
CA VAL A 270 3.72 -13.79 12.13
C VAL A 270 3.83 -14.79 10.98
N LYS A 271 4.40 -15.97 11.21
CA LYS A 271 4.55 -17.03 10.19
C LYS A 271 3.21 -17.46 9.61
N THR A 272 2.22 -17.67 10.45
CA THR A 272 0.87 -18.08 10.02
C THR A 272 0.20 -16.99 9.18
N SER A 273 0.23 -15.75 9.66
CA SER A 273 -0.35 -14.59 8.96
C SER A 273 0.34 -14.34 7.63
N PHE A 274 1.66 -14.47 7.58
CA PHE A 274 2.46 -14.29 6.37
C PHE A 274 2.14 -15.39 5.32
N ASN A 275 2.05 -16.65 5.73
CA ASN A 275 1.67 -17.73 4.84
C ASN A 275 0.26 -17.53 4.26
N GLN A 276 -0.70 -17.06 5.07
CA GLN A 276 -2.03 -16.71 4.59
C GLN A 276 -2.00 -15.56 3.57
N TYR A 277 -1.22 -14.51 3.86
CA TYR A 277 -1.03 -13.38 2.95
C TYR A 277 -0.44 -13.84 1.61
N ARG A 278 0.59 -14.69 1.64
CA ARG A 278 1.26 -15.23 0.45
C ARG A 278 0.35 -16.14 -0.37
N SER A 279 -0.37 -17.05 0.28
CA SER A 279 -1.26 -18.02 -0.41
C SER A 279 -2.41 -17.36 -1.17
N ALA A 280 -2.75 -16.13 -0.82
CA ALA A 280 -3.78 -15.35 -1.51
C ALA A 280 -3.25 -14.60 -2.75
N GLN A 281 -1.96 -14.72 -3.07
CA GLN A 281 -1.31 -14.01 -4.18
C GLN A 281 -0.99 -14.96 -5.34
N SER A 282 -0.94 -14.40 -6.56
CA SER A 282 -0.55 -15.17 -7.74
C SER A 282 0.96 -15.38 -7.79
N GLU A 283 1.39 -16.64 -7.80
CA GLU A 283 2.82 -16.99 -7.88
C GLU A 283 3.49 -16.47 -9.15
N SER A 284 2.78 -16.45 -10.28
CA SER A 284 3.32 -15.93 -11.55
C SER A 284 3.63 -14.42 -11.48
N ILE A 285 2.81 -13.65 -10.74
CA ILE A 285 3.06 -12.22 -10.51
C ILE A 285 4.26 -12.04 -9.58
N LEU A 286 4.39 -12.89 -8.56
CA LEU A 286 5.45 -12.76 -7.57
C LEU A 286 6.82 -13.16 -8.10
N SER A 287 6.87 -14.26 -8.88
CA SER A 287 8.14 -14.84 -9.36
C SER A 287 8.76 -14.10 -10.54
N ASN A 288 7.94 -13.59 -11.47
CA ASN A 288 8.44 -12.87 -12.66
C ASN A 288 7.42 -11.86 -13.19
N PRO A 289 7.24 -10.74 -12.53
CA PRO A 289 6.20 -9.75 -12.88
C PRO A 289 6.41 -9.12 -14.25
N ALA A 290 7.65 -8.91 -14.68
CA ALA A 290 7.94 -8.35 -15.99
C ALA A 290 7.54 -9.30 -17.12
N GLU A 291 7.84 -10.60 -17.01
CA GLU A 291 7.42 -11.56 -18.03
C GLU A 291 5.91 -11.76 -18.04
N TYR A 292 5.28 -11.80 -16.85
CA TYR A 292 3.82 -11.83 -16.75
C TYR A 292 3.17 -10.62 -17.45
N TYR A 293 3.72 -9.41 -17.26
CA TYR A 293 3.26 -8.22 -17.98
C TYR A 293 3.40 -8.35 -19.50
N LYS A 294 4.56 -8.85 -19.98
CA LYS A 294 4.83 -9.06 -21.42
C LYS A 294 3.88 -10.11 -22.03
N GLU A 295 3.53 -11.15 -21.27
CA GLU A 295 2.56 -12.14 -21.69
C GLU A 295 1.15 -11.56 -21.82
N LEU A 296 0.70 -10.78 -20.83
CA LEU A 296 -0.58 -10.06 -20.91
C LEU A 296 -0.61 -9.13 -22.12
N ARG A 297 0.46 -8.37 -22.33
CA ARG A 297 0.58 -7.46 -23.49
C ARG A 297 0.47 -8.23 -24.81
N ARG A 298 1.22 -9.34 -24.98
CA ARG A 298 1.16 -10.17 -26.18
C ARG A 298 -0.24 -10.73 -26.41
N LYS A 299 -0.88 -11.24 -25.39
CA LYS A 299 -2.23 -11.81 -25.47
C LYS A 299 -3.27 -10.77 -25.89
N ILE A 300 -3.15 -9.51 -25.43
CA ILE A 300 -4.14 -8.47 -25.64
C ILE A 300 -3.92 -7.72 -26.96
N LEU A 301 -2.67 -7.43 -27.32
CA LEU A 301 -2.37 -6.61 -28.51
C LEU A 301 -2.20 -7.42 -29.81
N ASN A 302 -2.05 -8.75 -29.73
CA ASN A 302 -1.91 -9.63 -30.90
C ASN A 302 -3.20 -10.41 -31.22
N ASN A 303 -4.29 -10.21 -30.45
CA ASN A 303 -5.63 -10.66 -30.79
C ASN A 303 -6.43 -9.54 -31.46
#